data_2b107884ff1604471f1e259face5fd39
#
_entry.id   2b107884ff1604471f1e259face5fd39
#
_cell.length_a   1.000
_cell.length_b   1.000
_cell.length_c   1.000
_cell.angle_alpha   90.00
_cell.angle_beta   90.00
_cell.angle_gamma   90.00
#
_symmetry.space_group_name_H-M   'P 1'
#
loop_
_entity.id
_entity.type
_entity.pdbx_description
1 polymer ?
#
loop_
_entity_poly.entity_id
_entity_poly.type
_entity_poly.pdbx_seq_one_letter_code
_entity_poly.pdbx_strand_id
1 'polypeptide(L)'
;MRTLLVLLTSIISASAFAGALDDARTLGAPMQSVERAIQLSRGKEFSRKDVLAVFDISQPSGNRRFFLIDLKNDKTTAHYAAHGKSNGSNLKATKFRGFRSDHDMVPLGPLRTAAADASVVSHYRTISDKYTGQVWNGLNSSRLEGVASYNSYINSVPGVVWVIHPNWYVSAGYRKNNPGALGRSLGCITLDPEVNNVIVNRLGNGALIYVTVGNDPVERYL
;
A
#
# COMPACT_ATOMS: atom_id res chain seq x y z
N MET A 1 -23.81 21.42 -32.85
CA MET A 1 -23.44 22.09 -31.58
C MET A 1 -23.54 21.11 -30.39
N ARG A 2 -22.68 20.07 -30.29
CA ARG A 2 -22.71 19.09 -29.17
C ARG A 2 -21.32 18.62 -28.67
N THR A 3 -20.25 19.33 -29.01
CA THR A 3 -18.88 18.83 -28.72
C THR A 3 -18.11 19.68 -27.71
N LEU A 4 -18.73 20.67 -27.04
CA LEU A 4 -17.98 21.59 -26.15
C LEU A 4 -18.19 21.36 -24.64
N LEU A 5 -19.00 20.38 -24.23
CA LEU A 5 -19.36 20.21 -22.81
C LEU A 5 -18.52 19.16 -22.07
N VAL A 6 -17.71 18.35 -22.76
CA VAL A 6 -16.95 17.24 -22.15
C VAL A 6 -15.57 17.68 -21.64
N LEU A 7 -15.03 18.79 -22.16
CA LEU A 7 -13.68 19.26 -21.73
C LEU A 7 -13.64 20.04 -20.40
N LEU A 8 -14.78 20.57 -19.94
CA LEU A 8 -14.79 21.39 -18.70
C LEU A 8 -14.78 20.57 -17.40
N THR A 9 -15.23 19.33 -17.42
CA THR A 9 -15.30 18.50 -16.20
C THR A 9 -13.96 17.89 -15.78
N SER A 10 -13.00 17.76 -16.67
CA SER A 10 -11.66 17.23 -16.37
C SER A 10 -10.71 18.26 -15.76
N ILE A 11 -10.93 19.54 -16.00
CA ILE A 11 -10.04 20.62 -15.52
C ILE A 11 -10.31 20.97 -14.05
N ILE A 12 -11.55 20.85 -13.60
CA ILE A 12 -11.91 21.19 -12.20
C ILE A 12 -11.38 20.15 -11.19
N SER A 13 -11.20 18.90 -11.60
CA SER A 13 -10.68 17.86 -10.70
C SER A 13 -9.16 17.89 -10.51
N ALA A 14 -8.40 18.44 -11.44
CA ALA A 14 -6.93 18.54 -11.34
C ALA A 14 -6.48 19.64 -10.36
N SER A 15 -7.27 20.69 -10.16
CA SER A 15 -6.95 21.76 -9.21
C SER A 15 -7.27 21.40 -7.75
N ALA A 16 -8.16 20.44 -7.51
CA ALA A 16 -8.62 20.12 -6.16
C ALA A 16 -7.59 19.34 -5.31
N PHE A 17 -6.55 18.74 -5.93
CA PHE A 17 -5.53 17.92 -5.25
C PHE A 17 -4.13 18.21 -5.79
N ALA A 18 -3.89 19.45 -6.19
CA ALA A 18 -2.64 19.84 -6.85
C ALA A 18 -1.42 19.63 -5.91
N GLY A 19 -1.56 19.97 -4.63
CA GLY A 19 -0.52 19.80 -3.63
C GLY A 19 -0.18 18.32 -3.40
N ALA A 20 -1.20 17.47 -3.26
CA ALA A 20 -0.97 16.02 -3.09
C ALA A 20 -0.27 15.39 -4.31
N LEU A 21 -0.61 15.83 -5.53
CA LEU A 21 0.02 15.33 -6.75
C LEU A 21 1.45 15.86 -6.92
N ASP A 22 1.71 17.11 -6.56
CA ASP A 22 3.05 17.70 -6.59
C ASP A 22 3.97 17.06 -5.54
N ASP A 23 3.46 16.83 -4.33
CA ASP A 23 4.16 16.04 -3.31
C ASP A 23 4.48 14.63 -3.83
N ALA A 24 3.50 13.92 -4.40
CA ALA A 24 3.67 12.57 -4.93
C ALA A 24 4.79 12.53 -5.99
N ARG A 25 4.77 13.48 -6.93
CA ARG A 25 5.80 13.62 -7.97
C ARG A 25 7.18 13.87 -7.37
N THR A 26 7.28 14.82 -6.44
CA THR A 26 8.53 15.18 -5.75
C THR A 26 9.09 14.01 -4.95
N LEU A 27 8.22 13.19 -4.34
CA LEU A 27 8.60 12.00 -3.58
C LEU A 27 8.92 10.79 -4.46
N GLY A 28 8.82 10.90 -5.79
CA GLY A 28 9.15 9.83 -6.74
C GLY A 28 8.07 8.76 -6.89
N ALA A 29 6.79 9.11 -6.64
CA ALA A 29 5.68 8.20 -6.89
C ALA A 29 5.52 7.91 -8.39
N PRO A 30 5.07 6.71 -8.79
CA PRO A 30 4.75 6.37 -10.17
C PRO A 30 3.45 7.08 -10.59
N MET A 31 3.55 8.24 -11.23
CA MET A 31 2.44 9.17 -11.42
C MET A 31 1.27 8.57 -12.22
N GLN A 32 1.52 7.76 -13.24
CA GLN A 32 0.44 7.08 -13.97
C GLN A 32 -0.35 6.13 -13.06
N SER A 33 0.35 5.44 -12.15
CA SER A 33 -0.28 4.58 -11.14
C SER A 33 -1.02 5.39 -10.07
N VAL A 34 -0.52 6.57 -9.70
CA VAL A 34 -1.22 7.51 -8.80
C VAL A 34 -2.53 7.97 -9.43
N GLU A 35 -2.51 8.43 -10.68
CA GLU A 35 -3.70 8.87 -11.40
C GLU A 35 -4.72 7.72 -11.56
N ARG A 36 -4.23 6.52 -11.89
CA ARG A 36 -5.06 5.32 -11.97
C ARG A 36 -5.71 4.99 -10.62
N ALA A 37 -4.94 5.06 -9.52
CA ALA A 37 -5.45 4.82 -8.18
C ALA A 37 -6.52 5.85 -7.77
N ILE A 38 -6.35 7.13 -8.10
CA ILE A 38 -7.35 8.17 -7.85
C ILE A 38 -8.65 7.87 -8.63
N GLN A 39 -8.55 7.45 -9.89
CA GLN A 39 -9.72 7.05 -10.68
C GLN A 39 -10.44 5.85 -10.06
N LEU A 40 -9.69 4.80 -9.71
CA LEU A 40 -10.22 3.58 -9.10
C LEU A 40 -10.89 3.85 -7.74
N SER A 41 -10.30 4.73 -6.92
CA SER A 41 -10.84 5.06 -5.59
C SER A 41 -12.25 5.66 -5.63
N ARG A 42 -12.69 6.19 -6.79
CA ARG A 42 -14.05 6.70 -7.01
C ARG A 42 -15.08 5.58 -7.20
N GLY A 43 -14.64 4.34 -7.43
CA GLY A 43 -15.50 3.17 -7.60
C GLY A 43 -16.33 2.86 -6.34
N LYS A 44 -17.47 2.20 -6.53
CA LYS A 44 -18.41 1.85 -5.42
C LYS A 44 -17.81 0.89 -4.40
N GLU A 45 -16.73 0.21 -4.76
CA GLU A 45 -16.00 -0.74 -3.92
C GLU A 45 -15.30 -0.07 -2.73
N PHE A 46 -15.01 1.24 -2.85
CA PHE A 46 -14.30 2.00 -1.86
C PHE A 46 -15.24 3.02 -1.21
N SER A 47 -15.39 2.96 0.12
CA SER A 47 -16.20 3.93 0.86
C SER A 47 -15.40 5.20 1.23
N ARG A 48 -14.06 5.11 1.33
CA ARG A 48 -13.16 6.24 1.58
C ARG A 48 -12.70 6.82 0.24
N LYS A 49 -13.09 8.08 -0.02
CA LYS A 49 -12.73 8.82 -1.24
C LYS A 49 -11.70 9.92 -0.97
N ASP A 50 -11.44 10.17 0.29
CA ASP A 50 -10.63 11.27 0.80
C ASP A 50 -9.16 10.87 1.03
N VAL A 51 -8.84 9.58 0.92
CA VAL A 51 -7.50 9.04 1.14
C VAL A 51 -7.32 7.74 0.38
N LEU A 52 -6.11 7.50 -0.11
CA LEU A 52 -5.70 6.25 -0.74
C LEU A 52 -4.19 6.04 -0.55
N ALA A 53 -3.70 4.87 -0.91
CA ALA A 53 -2.26 4.63 -0.99
C ALA A 53 -1.87 3.97 -2.32
N VAL A 54 -0.63 4.26 -2.75
CA VAL A 54 0.04 3.55 -3.85
C VAL A 54 1.28 2.87 -3.30
N PHE A 55 1.41 1.57 -3.51
CA PHE A 55 2.58 0.80 -3.13
C PHE A 55 3.31 0.30 -4.37
N ASP A 56 4.42 0.95 -4.70
CA ASP A 56 5.28 0.57 -5.83
C ASP A 56 6.29 -0.50 -5.40
N ILE A 57 5.96 -1.76 -5.63
CA ILE A 57 6.83 -2.87 -5.24
C ILE A 57 8.01 -3.08 -6.19
N SER A 58 8.09 -2.37 -7.32
CA SER A 58 9.22 -2.43 -8.25
C SER A 58 10.45 -1.67 -7.77
N GLN A 59 10.25 -0.66 -6.92
CA GLN A 59 11.36 0.08 -6.35
C GLN A 59 12.18 -0.78 -5.37
N PRO A 60 13.48 -0.48 -5.18
CA PRO A 60 14.29 -1.09 -4.14
C PRO A 60 13.63 -1.01 -2.76
N SER A 61 13.78 -2.06 -1.95
CA SER A 61 13.14 -2.13 -0.62
C SER A 61 13.61 -1.02 0.33
N GLY A 62 14.85 -0.57 0.19
CA GLY A 62 15.41 0.53 0.96
C GLY A 62 14.87 1.91 0.60
N ASN A 63 14.01 2.03 -0.42
CA ASN A 63 13.35 3.28 -0.78
C ASN A 63 12.02 3.44 -0.03
N ARG A 64 11.57 4.67 0.12
CA ARG A 64 10.21 4.99 0.57
C ARG A 64 9.27 4.84 -0.62
N ARG A 65 8.65 3.69 -0.75
CA ARG A 65 7.87 3.24 -1.91
C ARG A 65 6.39 2.98 -1.63
N PHE A 66 5.94 3.31 -0.43
CA PHE A 66 4.53 3.34 -0.04
C PHE A 66 4.10 4.80 0.12
N PHE A 67 3.25 5.28 -0.80
CA PHE A 67 2.81 6.66 -0.87
C PHE A 67 1.40 6.74 -0.30
N LEU A 68 1.22 7.44 0.83
CA LEU A 68 -0.08 7.76 1.39
C LEU A 68 -0.53 9.09 0.80
N ILE A 69 -1.61 9.08 0.05
CA ILE A 69 -2.18 10.22 -0.68
C ILE A 69 -3.43 10.66 0.06
N ASP A 70 -3.33 11.75 0.78
CA ASP A 70 -4.41 12.36 1.55
C ASP A 70 -5.05 13.48 0.73
N LEU A 71 -6.09 13.14 -0.01
CA LEU A 71 -6.80 14.07 -0.88
C LEU A 71 -7.56 15.13 -0.08
N LYS A 72 -7.99 14.81 1.14
CA LYS A 72 -8.70 15.77 2.01
C LYS A 72 -7.78 16.88 2.49
N ASN A 73 -6.53 16.54 2.82
CA ASN A 73 -5.55 17.49 3.33
C ASN A 73 -4.58 17.98 2.25
N ASP A 74 -4.82 17.59 0.99
CA ASP A 74 -4.02 17.93 -0.20
C ASP A 74 -2.53 17.67 0.00
N LYS A 75 -2.19 16.45 0.51
CA LYS A 75 -0.81 16.09 0.88
C LYS A 75 -0.50 14.64 0.55
N THR A 76 0.75 14.38 0.12
CA THR A 76 1.30 13.02 0.00
C THR A 76 2.51 12.84 0.90
N THR A 77 2.62 11.66 1.50
CA THR A 77 3.80 11.25 2.27
C THR A 77 4.30 9.89 1.79
N ALA A 78 5.63 9.67 1.82
CA ALA A 78 6.25 8.43 1.39
C ALA A 78 6.87 7.68 2.57
N HIS A 79 6.63 6.36 2.62
CA HIS A 79 6.99 5.51 3.73
C HIS A 79 7.73 4.24 3.28
N TYR A 80 8.52 3.67 4.18
CA TYR A 80 9.09 2.35 3.98
C TYR A 80 8.03 1.28 4.13
N ALA A 81 8.03 0.31 3.20
CA ALA A 81 7.14 -0.84 3.26
C ALA A 81 7.81 -2.09 2.68
N ALA A 82 7.72 -3.20 3.41
CA ALA A 82 8.21 -4.49 2.95
C ALA A 82 7.15 -5.24 2.13
N HIS A 83 7.63 -6.02 1.17
CA HIS A 83 6.85 -6.94 0.33
C HIS A 83 6.96 -8.38 0.84
N GLY A 84 6.22 -9.29 0.22
CA GLY A 84 6.22 -10.72 0.53
C GLY A 84 7.51 -11.43 0.12
N LYS A 85 7.89 -12.49 0.83
CA LYS A 85 9.13 -13.23 0.58
C LYS A 85 9.20 -13.85 -0.81
N SER A 86 8.06 -14.24 -1.36
CA SER A 86 7.99 -14.80 -2.71
C SER A 86 8.03 -13.76 -3.82
N ASN A 87 7.87 -12.45 -3.51
CA ASN A 87 8.12 -11.40 -4.50
C ASN A 87 9.59 -11.24 -4.88
N GLY A 88 10.55 -11.66 -4.03
CA GLY A 88 11.97 -11.51 -4.35
C GLY A 88 12.89 -11.53 -3.14
N SER A 89 13.98 -10.76 -3.21
CA SER A 89 14.96 -10.64 -2.12
C SER A 89 14.62 -9.52 -1.14
N ASN A 90 15.40 -9.40 -0.06
CA ASN A 90 15.29 -8.27 0.87
C ASN A 90 15.62 -6.92 0.23
N LEU A 91 16.32 -6.92 -0.90
CA LEU A 91 16.71 -5.70 -1.61
C LEU A 91 15.66 -5.25 -2.62
N LYS A 92 14.99 -6.19 -3.32
CA LYS A 92 14.08 -5.86 -4.41
C LYS A 92 13.11 -7.00 -4.69
N ALA A 93 11.88 -6.63 -5.05
CA ALA A 93 10.94 -7.55 -5.68
C ALA A 93 11.31 -7.75 -7.16
N THR A 94 11.24 -8.98 -7.62
CA THR A 94 11.54 -9.39 -9.00
C THR A 94 10.44 -10.27 -9.60
N LYS A 95 9.48 -10.69 -8.77
CA LYS A 95 8.32 -11.49 -9.17
C LYS A 95 7.06 -10.73 -8.84
N PHE A 96 6.23 -10.55 -9.84
CA PHE A 96 5.00 -9.77 -9.79
C PHE A 96 3.89 -10.64 -10.39
N ARG A 97 3.13 -11.34 -9.57
CA ARG A 97 1.99 -12.13 -10.01
C ARG A 97 0.77 -11.90 -9.15
N GLY A 98 -0.39 -11.83 -9.77
CA GLY A 98 -1.68 -11.73 -9.12
C GLY A 98 -2.40 -13.05 -8.91
N PHE A 99 -1.78 -14.23 -9.13
CA PHE A 99 -2.48 -15.51 -9.14
C PHE A 99 -2.20 -16.44 -7.94
N ARG A 100 -3.23 -17.18 -7.60
CA ARG A 100 -3.56 -18.16 -6.56
C ARG A 100 -2.46 -19.00 -5.91
N SER A 101 -1.28 -19.13 -6.47
CA SER A 101 -0.37 -20.20 -6.06
C SER A 101 0.68 -19.82 -5.04
N ASP A 102 0.80 -18.54 -4.70
CA ASP A 102 1.85 -18.10 -3.78
C ASP A 102 1.32 -17.14 -2.73
N HIS A 103 0.96 -17.72 -1.56
CA HIS A 103 0.43 -16.98 -0.42
C HIS A 103 1.41 -15.97 0.19
N ASP A 104 2.69 -16.09 -0.15
CA ASP A 104 3.76 -15.24 0.35
C ASP A 104 4.08 -14.05 -0.56
N MET A 105 3.23 -13.75 -1.55
CA MET A 105 3.31 -12.58 -2.41
C MET A 105 2.30 -11.50 -2.01
N VAL A 106 2.73 -10.24 -2.06
CA VAL A 106 1.78 -9.12 -2.04
C VAL A 106 0.99 -9.14 -3.36
N PRO A 107 -0.35 -9.17 -3.30
CA PRO A 107 -1.20 -9.15 -4.49
C PRO A 107 -1.08 -7.82 -5.23
N LEU A 108 -1.02 -7.85 -6.56
CA LEU A 108 -1.05 -6.66 -7.38
C LEU A 108 -2.47 -6.09 -7.53
N GLY A 109 -2.53 -4.80 -7.86
CA GLY A 109 -3.77 -4.11 -8.20
C GLY A 109 -4.52 -3.50 -7.02
N PRO A 110 -5.82 -3.25 -7.18
CA PRO A 110 -6.62 -2.57 -6.16
C PRO A 110 -6.96 -3.48 -4.99
N LEU A 111 -6.53 -3.08 -3.80
CA LEU A 111 -6.89 -3.70 -2.53
C LEU A 111 -7.74 -2.73 -1.72
N ARG A 112 -8.77 -3.22 -1.04
CA ARG A 112 -9.59 -2.45 -0.11
C ARG A 112 -9.15 -2.74 1.33
N THR A 113 -8.98 -1.70 2.14
CA THR A 113 -8.81 -1.86 3.59
C THR A 113 -10.14 -2.24 4.24
N ALA A 114 -10.10 -3.19 5.17
CA ALA A 114 -11.24 -3.64 5.95
C ALA A 114 -10.86 -3.82 7.41
N ALA A 115 -11.86 -3.92 8.30
CA ALA A 115 -11.60 -4.24 9.68
C ALA A 115 -10.92 -5.60 9.78
N ALA A 116 -9.80 -5.66 10.48
CA ALA A 116 -9.19 -6.92 10.87
C ALA A 116 -9.92 -7.48 12.10
N ASP A 117 -10.07 -8.79 12.16
CA ASP A 117 -10.62 -9.42 13.35
C ASP A 117 -9.65 -9.29 14.55
N ALA A 118 -10.18 -9.52 15.76
CA ALA A 118 -9.42 -9.33 17.00
C ALA A 118 -8.16 -10.22 17.06
N SER A 119 -8.19 -11.42 16.47
CA SER A 119 -7.05 -12.35 16.48
C SER A 119 -5.90 -11.80 15.65
N VAL A 120 -6.19 -11.24 14.47
CA VAL A 120 -5.19 -10.61 13.59
C VAL A 120 -4.63 -9.35 14.23
N VAL A 121 -5.49 -8.51 14.81
CA VAL A 121 -5.06 -7.28 15.50
C VAL A 121 -4.14 -7.61 16.67
N SER A 122 -4.49 -8.61 17.48
CA SER A 122 -3.70 -8.99 18.68
C SER A 122 -2.28 -9.44 18.31
N HIS A 123 -2.14 -10.15 17.20
CA HIS A 123 -0.84 -10.64 16.73
C HIS A 123 0.19 -9.54 16.43
N TYR A 124 -0.28 -8.39 15.95
CA TYR A 124 0.60 -7.26 15.57
C TYR A 124 0.58 -6.09 16.56
N ARG A 125 -0.13 -6.22 17.68
CA ARG A 125 -0.33 -5.13 18.64
C ARG A 125 0.92 -4.68 19.36
N THR A 126 1.89 -5.58 19.53
CA THR A 126 3.18 -5.31 20.17
C THR A 126 4.30 -5.85 19.30
N ILE A 127 5.24 -4.99 18.94
CA ILE A 127 6.41 -5.34 18.14
C ILE A 127 7.67 -4.89 18.89
N SER A 128 8.68 -5.74 18.92
CA SER A 128 9.99 -5.43 19.50
C SER A 128 11.07 -5.44 18.42
N ASP A 129 11.90 -4.41 18.38
CA ASP A 129 13.04 -4.32 17.48
C ASP A 129 14.18 -5.21 18.01
N LYS A 130 14.63 -6.15 17.20
CA LYS A 130 15.68 -7.12 17.58
C LYS A 130 17.08 -6.51 17.72
N TYR A 131 17.32 -5.36 17.10
CA TYR A 131 18.62 -4.68 17.12
C TYR A 131 18.74 -3.65 18.23
N THR A 132 17.64 -2.96 18.53
CA THR A 132 17.64 -1.84 19.49
C THR A 132 16.95 -2.16 20.80
N GLY A 133 16.14 -3.23 20.84
CA GLY A 133 15.29 -3.56 21.99
C GLY A 133 14.08 -2.64 22.15
N GLN A 134 13.87 -1.67 21.24
CA GLN A 134 12.71 -0.78 21.28
C GLN A 134 11.42 -1.59 21.16
N VAL A 135 10.41 -1.24 21.96
CA VAL A 135 9.10 -1.89 21.96
C VAL A 135 8.03 -0.87 21.58
N TRP A 136 7.20 -1.23 20.62
CA TRP A 136 6.00 -0.49 20.24
C TRP A 136 4.76 -1.26 20.68
N ASN A 137 3.84 -0.58 21.35
CA ASN A 137 2.60 -1.14 21.85
C ASN A 137 1.39 -0.43 21.24
N GLY A 138 0.24 -1.08 21.30
CA GLY A 138 -1.01 -0.49 20.80
C GLY A 138 -1.03 -0.28 19.28
N LEU A 139 -0.27 -1.09 18.53
CA LEU A 139 -0.21 -1.00 17.08
C LEU A 139 -1.48 -1.58 16.44
N ASN A 140 -1.89 -0.98 15.32
CA ASN A 140 -3.06 -1.35 14.55
C ASN A 140 -2.69 -2.12 13.28
N SER A 141 -3.63 -2.89 12.78
CA SER A 141 -3.57 -3.52 11.46
C SER A 141 -4.92 -3.45 10.77
N SER A 142 -4.93 -3.55 9.44
CA SER A 142 -6.15 -3.66 8.66
C SER A 142 -6.08 -4.86 7.74
N ARG A 143 -7.18 -5.57 7.61
CA ARG A 143 -7.34 -6.60 6.59
C ARG A 143 -7.31 -5.97 5.20
N LEU A 144 -6.78 -6.70 4.25
CA LEU A 144 -6.78 -6.34 2.83
C LEU A 144 -7.70 -7.29 2.08
N GLU A 145 -8.56 -6.73 1.23
CA GLU A 145 -9.47 -7.47 0.36
C GLU A 145 -9.17 -7.13 -1.10
N GLY A 146 -9.03 -8.15 -1.94
CA GLY A 146 -8.87 -7.99 -3.38
C GLY A 146 -10.19 -7.59 -4.03
N VAL A 147 -10.16 -6.56 -4.87
CA VAL A 147 -11.36 -5.98 -5.49
C VAL A 147 -11.47 -6.35 -6.97
N ALA A 148 -10.36 -6.60 -7.63
CA ALA A 148 -10.33 -7.05 -9.02
C ALA A 148 -10.46 -8.57 -9.11
N SER A 149 -10.97 -9.08 -10.23
CA SER A 149 -11.14 -10.53 -10.45
C SER A 149 -9.84 -11.33 -10.28
N TYR A 150 -8.71 -10.75 -10.66
CA TYR A 150 -7.41 -11.39 -10.58
C TYR A 150 -6.80 -11.40 -9.17
N ASN A 151 -7.24 -10.56 -8.24
CA ASN A 151 -6.76 -10.54 -6.87
C ASN A 151 -7.83 -10.86 -5.81
N SER A 152 -9.09 -11.05 -6.21
CA SER A 152 -10.18 -11.40 -5.30
C SER A 152 -10.02 -12.75 -4.60
N TYR A 153 -9.13 -13.61 -5.09
CA TYR A 153 -8.81 -14.90 -4.45
C TYR A 153 -8.33 -14.75 -2.99
N ILE A 154 -7.67 -13.64 -2.65
CA ILE A 154 -7.20 -13.40 -1.28
C ILE A 154 -8.33 -13.32 -0.25
N ASN A 155 -9.55 -13.08 -0.71
CA ASN A 155 -10.72 -12.97 0.16
C ASN A 155 -11.23 -14.33 0.67
N SER A 156 -10.80 -15.43 0.04
CA SER A 156 -11.38 -16.77 0.26
C SER A 156 -10.34 -17.88 0.48
N VAL A 157 -9.05 -17.54 0.69
CA VAL A 157 -8.05 -18.57 1.02
C VAL A 157 -8.22 -19.00 2.48
N PRO A 158 -8.54 -20.28 2.74
CA PRO A 158 -8.72 -20.76 4.11
C PRO A 158 -7.44 -20.60 4.95
N GLY A 159 -7.57 -20.03 6.15
CA GLY A 159 -6.48 -19.88 7.11
C GLY A 159 -5.44 -18.81 6.75
N VAL A 160 -5.62 -18.05 5.66
CA VAL A 160 -4.71 -16.99 5.24
C VAL A 160 -5.45 -15.65 5.21
N VAL A 161 -4.88 -14.65 5.86
CA VAL A 161 -5.41 -13.29 5.87
C VAL A 161 -4.30 -12.33 5.43
N TRP A 162 -4.54 -11.60 4.35
CA TRP A 162 -3.66 -10.51 3.95
C TRP A 162 -3.98 -9.27 4.76
N VAL A 163 -2.94 -8.66 5.32
CA VAL A 163 -3.08 -7.46 6.16
C VAL A 163 -2.01 -6.42 5.82
N ILE A 164 -2.32 -5.17 6.12
CA ILE A 164 -1.32 -4.13 6.32
C ILE A 164 -1.05 -4.06 7.82
N HIS A 165 0.22 -4.20 8.22
CA HIS A 165 0.62 -4.33 9.62
C HIS A 165 2.04 -3.83 9.88
N PRO A 166 2.43 -3.52 11.14
CA PRO A 166 3.81 -3.18 11.48
C PRO A 166 4.70 -4.41 11.63
N ASN A 167 6.01 -4.23 11.44
CA ASN A 167 6.98 -5.21 11.93
C ASN A 167 8.37 -4.59 12.10
N TRP A 168 9.17 -5.14 13.04
CA TRP A 168 10.51 -4.69 13.39
C TRP A 168 11.49 -4.70 12.20
N TYR A 169 11.31 -5.59 11.23
CA TYR A 169 12.19 -5.69 10.05
C TYR A 169 11.95 -4.57 9.01
N VAL A 170 11.13 -3.56 9.36
CA VAL A 170 10.98 -2.29 8.61
C VAL A 170 11.42 -1.10 9.47
N SER A 171 11.75 -1.30 10.75
CA SER A 171 12.16 -0.25 11.68
C SER A 171 13.45 0.48 11.29
N ALA A 172 13.68 1.63 11.90
CA ALA A 172 14.94 2.36 11.75
C ALA A 172 16.15 1.53 12.22
N GLY A 173 15.99 0.74 13.30
CA GLY A 173 17.02 -0.16 13.80
C GLY A 173 17.39 -1.23 12.76
N TYR A 174 16.38 -1.84 12.12
CA TYR A 174 16.65 -2.80 11.04
C TYR A 174 17.39 -2.15 9.87
N ARG A 175 16.90 -1.01 9.37
CA ARG A 175 17.51 -0.30 8.21
C ARG A 175 18.94 0.14 8.45
N LYS A 176 19.27 0.54 9.69
CA LYS A 176 20.64 0.89 10.08
C LYS A 176 21.59 -0.31 9.97
N ASN A 177 21.14 -1.49 10.33
CA ASN A 177 21.93 -2.73 10.30
C ASN A 177 21.88 -3.48 8.96
N ASN A 178 20.95 -3.10 8.06
CA ASN A 178 20.76 -3.70 6.74
C ASN A 178 20.58 -2.61 5.68
N PRO A 179 21.63 -1.84 5.34
CA PRO A 179 21.51 -0.71 4.41
C PRO A 179 20.93 -1.14 3.05
N GLY A 180 19.91 -0.40 2.59
CA GLY A 180 19.23 -0.67 1.31
C GLY A 180 18.24 -1.83 1.32
N ALA A 181 18.09 -2.56 2.44
CA ALA A 181 17.22 -3.72 2.53
C ALA A 181 16.13 -3.55 3.59
N LEU A 182 15.00 -4.22 3.38
CA LEU A 182 13.98 -4.49 4.40
C LEU A 182 13.82 -6.01 4.56
N GLY A 183 13.20 -6.44 5.66
CA GLY A 183 12.72 -7.82 5.76
C GLY A 183 11.57 -8.08 4.77
N ARG A 184 10.99 -9.28 4.85
CA ARG A 184 9.91 -9.72 3.96
C ARG A 184 8.80 -10.36 4.77
N SER A 185 7.56 -10.13 4.35
CA SER A 185 6.36 -10.72 4.94
C SER A 185 6.02 -12.09 4.32
N LEU A 186 4.93 -12.67 4.79
CA LEU A 186 4.27 -13.81 4.16
C LEU A 186 3.09 -13.33 3.28
N GLY A 187 3.35 -12.35 2.42
CA GLY A 187 2.36 -11.79 1.48
C GLY A 187 1.68 -10.50 1.94
N CYS A 188 1.87 -10.09 3.16
CA CYS A 188 1.30 -8.85 3.72
C CYS A 188 2.07 -7.59 3.26
N ILE A 189 1.44 -6.43 3.39
CA ILE A 189 2.12 -5.13 3.33
C ILE A 189 2.60 -4.79 4.73
N THR A 190 3.92 -4.64 4.92
CA THR A 190 4.48 -4.40 6.25
C THR A 190 5.07 -3.02 6.34
N LEU A 191 4.67 -2.27 7.36
CA LEU A 191 5.08 -0.89 7.61
C LEU A 191 6.09 -0.78 8.76
N ASP A 192 6.78 0.36 8.80
CA ASP A 192 7.58 0.78 9.95
C ASP A 192 6.66 1.01 11.17
N PRO A 193 6.93 0.38 12.32
CA PRO A 193 6.12 0.55 13.54
C PRO A 193 5.91 2.00 13.96
N GLU A 194 6.88 2.89 13.72
CA GLU A 194 6.80 4.32 14.10
C GLU A 194 5.64 5.06 13.40
N VAL A 195 5.37 4.70 12.14
CA VAL A 195 4.36 5.42 11.33
C VAL A 195 3.10 4.59 11.08
N ASN A 196 3.12 3.32 11.47
CA ASN A 196 2.05 2.38 11.15
C ASN A 196 0.66 2.88 11.59
N ASN A 197 0.51 3.31 12.84
CA ASN A 197 -0.79 3.74 13.34
C ASN A 197 -1.31 5.00 12.61
N VAL A 198 -0.42 5.92 12.24
CA VAL A 198 -0.80 7.11 11.47
C VAL A 198 -1.38 6.69 10.11
N ILE A 199 -0.72 5.76 9.42
CA ILE A 199 -1.13 5.28 8.10
C ILE A 199 -2.42 4.46 8.19
N VAL A 200 -2.43 3.43 9.06
CA VAL A 200 -3.58 2.52 9.18
C VAL A 200 -4.84 3.25 9.63
N ASN A 201 -4.72 4.15 10.62
CA ASN A 201 -5.86 4.94 11.09
C ASN A 201 -6.34 5.95 10.03
N ARG A 202 -5.42 6.56 9.27
CA ARG A 202 -5.80 7.50 8.20
C ARG A 202 -6.51 6.79 7.05
N LEU A 203 -6.04 5.61 6.64
CA LEU A 203 -6.73 4.78 5.66
C LEU A 203 -8.10 4.33 6.17
N GLY A 204 -8.18 3.88 7.43
CA GLY A 204 -9.41 3.34 8.00
C GLY A 204 -9.95 2.15 7.21
N ASN A 205 -11.27 1.93 7.26
CA ASN A 205 -11.94 0.89 6.49
C ASN A 205 -12.50 1.45 5.18
N GLY A 206 -12.30 0.73 4.08
CA GLY A 206 -12.85 1.08 2.76
C GLY A 206 -11.97 1.98 1.91
N ALA A 207 -10.71 2.22 2.29
CA ALA A 207 -9.76 2.94 1.45
C ALA A 207 -9.11 2.01 0.41
N LEU A 208 -8.67 2.60 -0.70
CA LEU A 208 -7.87 1.92 -1.73
C LEU A 208 -6.39 1.89 -1.34
N ILE A 209 -5.77 0.71 -1.43
CA ILE A 209 -4.33 0.56 -1.60
C ILE A 209 -4.10 -0.03 -2.98
N TYR A 210 -3.41 0.69 -3.86
CA TYR A 210 -3.08 0.23 -5.21
C TYR A 210 -1.64 -0.27 -5.24
N VAL A 211 -1.48 -1.59 -5.37
CA VAL A 211 -0.15 -2.23 -5.48
C VAL A 211 0.25 -2.27 -6.95
N THR A 212 1.39 -1.68 -7.28
CA THR A 212 1.82 -1.46 -8.67
C THR A 212 3.28 -1.85 -8.92
N VAL A 213 3.66 -1.92 -10.18
CA VAL A 213 5.02 -2.14 -10.67
C VAL A 213 5.43 -0.90 -11.47
N GLY A 214 5.83 0.15 -10.77
CA GLY A 214 6.12 1.45 -11.39
C GLY A 214 4.89 2.05 -12.08
N ASN A 215 5.09 2.57 -13.27
CA ASN A 215 4.02 3.12 -14.13
C ASN A 215 3.39 2.06 -15.06
N ASP A 216 3.86 0.82 -15.03
CA ASP A 216 3.33 -0.22 -15.89
C ASP A 216 1.89 -0.61 -15.48
N PRO A 217 1.00 -0.87 -16.44
CA PRO A 217 -0.29 -1.47 -16.15
C PRO A 217 -0.09 -2.82 -15.46
N VAL A 218 -0.77 -3.05 -14.34
CA VAL A 218 -0.64 -4.30 -13.57
C VAL A 218 -1.07 -5.53 -14.39
N GLU A 219 -1.91 -5.33 -15.39
CA GLU A 219 -2.39 -6.34 -16.33
C GLU A 219 -1.27 -7.03 -17.12
N ARG A 220 -0.10 -6.38 -17.24
CA ARG A 220 1.09 -7.00 -17.86
C ARG A 220 1.69 -8.16 -17.05
N TYR A 221 1.34 -8.24 -15.78
CA TYR A 221 1.90 -9.19 -14.81
C TYR A 221 0.90 -10.28 -14.37
N LEU A 222 -0.28 -10.31 -15.00
CA LEU A 222 -1.38 -11.23 -14.67
C LEU A 222 -1.37 -12.53 -15.49
#